data_5bc8472012701f334dada24b28b9101b
#
_entry.id   5bc8472012701f334dada24b28b9101b
#
_cell.length_a   1.000
_cell.length_b   1.000
_cell.length_c   1.000
_cell.angle_alpha   90.00
_cell.angle_beta   90.00
_cell.angle_gamma   90.00
#
_symmetry.space_group_name_H-M   'P 1'
#
loop_
_entity.id
_entity.type
_entity.pdbx_description
1 polymer ?
#
loop_
_entity_poly.entity_id
_entity_poly.type
_entity_poly.pdbx_seq_one_letter_code
_entity_poly.pdbx_strand_id
1 'polypeptide(L)'
;MHSEILTSEQAIALENQYGAHNYHPLPVVLTKGEGVYVWDVEGKRYYDFLSAYSAVNQGHCHPKIVGALVEQAQKLTLTSRAFYNDMLGKFEKYMSEYFGYDKLLPMNTGAEAVETAIKLTRKWAYETKGIAEEQANIIVCDGNFHGRTTTIISFSNDPDSKKNFGPYTPGFISIPYDDISALEQALKTIPNVAGFLVEPIQGEAGVYVPKDGYLSQAKALCEAHQVLFVADEVQTGIARTGKLLAVHHENVKPDILIMGKALSGGAYPISAVMANDEIMHVIKPGQHGSTFGGNPMAAAVGMAALDVIKDEKLAENAERLGQIFRAEIQKMLPKYPLLKLVRGKGLLNAIVVNDTEHSETAWNICLKLRDNGLLAKPTHGNIIRFAPPLVMNEAQLMECVAIIEKTFAEF
;
A
#
# COMPACT_ATOMS: atom_id res chain seq x y z
N MET A 1 -26.75 -21.63 -10.92
CA MET A 1 -27.47 -20.58 -10.17
C MET A 1 -26.49 -19.43 -9.97
N HIS A 2 -26.84 -18.21 -10.21
CA HIS A 2 -26.12 -16.92 -10.18
C HIS A 2 -25.69 -16.35 -11.55
N SER A 3 -26.53 -16.46 -12.58
CA SER A 3 -26.29 -15.86 -13.89
C SER A 3 -27.22 -14.67 -14.22
N GLU A 4 -27.95 -14.13 -13.26
CA GLU A 4 -28.64 -12.86 -13.49
C GLU A 4 -27.63 -11.72 -13.47
N ILE A 5 -27.50 -11.02 -14.59
CA ILE A 5 -26.75 -9.77 -14.65
C ILE A 5 -27.60 -8.74 -13.93
N LEU A 6 -27.16 -8.32 -12.75
CA LEU A 6 -27.82 -7.26 -11.97
C LEU A 6 -27.56 -5.90 -12.63
N THR A 7 -28.53 -5.01 -12.59
CA THR A 7 -28.28 -3.58 -12.84
C THR A 7 -27.49 -2.98 -11.68
N SER A 8 -26.83 -1.83 -11.91
CA SER A 8 -26.13 -1.12 -10.82
C SER A 8 -27.04 -0.85 -9.63
N GLU A 9 -28.31 -0.45 -9.88
CA GLU A 9 -29.28 -0.19 -8.82
C GLU A 9 -29.57 -1.44 -7.98
N GLN A 10 -29.78 -2.59 -8.63
CA GLN A 10 -30.03 -3.88 -7.95
C GLN A 10 -28.81 -4.32 -7.13
N ALA A 11 -27.59 -4.21 -7.68
CA ALA A 11 -26.37 -4.59 -6.97
C ALA A 11 -26.12 -3.70 -5.75
N ILE A 12 -26.28 -2.39 -5.87
CA ILE A 12 -26.17 -1.43 -4.77
C ILE A 12 -27.24 -1.69 -3.70
N ALA A 13 -28.48 -1.98 -4.11
CA ALA A 13 -29.57 -2.29 -3.17
C ALA A 13 -29.28 -3.56 -2.35
N LEU A 14 -28.72 -4.61 -2.99
CA LEU A 14 -28.32 -5.84 -2.29
C LEU A 14 -27.18 -5.58 -1.28
N GLU A 15 -26.14 -4.83 -1.68
CA GLU A 15 -25.05 -4.48 -0.77
C GLU A 15 -25.54 -3.61 0.40
N ASN A 16 -26.42 -2.65 0.14
CA ASN A 16 -27.04 -1.84 1.19
C ASN A 16 -27.92 -2.65 2.15
N GLN A 17 -28.59 -3.68 1.66
CA GLN A 17 -29.45 -4.53 2.50
C GLN A 17 -28.65 -5.51 3.37
N TYR A 18 -27.57 -6.09 2.85
CA TYR A 18 -26.86 -7.20 3.49
C TYR A 18 -25.44 -6.87 3.95
N GLY A 19 -24.85 -5.77 3.47
CA GLY A 19 -23.50 -5.33 3.81
C GLY A 19 -23.43 -4.55 5.13
N ALA A 20 -22.23 -4.44 5.69
CA ALA A 20 -21.98 -3.74 6.97
C ALA A 20 -21.86 -2.22 6.85
N HIS A 21 -21.95 -1.63 5.68
CA HIS A 21 -21.83 -0.20 5.38
C HIS A 21 -20.54 0.47 5.95
N ASN A 22 -19.45 -0.27 5.98
CA ASN A 22 -18.15 0.19 6.47
C ASN A 22 -17.36 1.01 5.45
N TYR A 23 -17.87 1.17 4.23
CA TYR A 23 -17.35 2.04 3.19
C TYR A 23 -18.45 2.94 2.62
N HIS A 24 -18.00 4.07 2.03
CA HIS A 24 -18.85 4.92 1.20
C HIS A 24 -18.30 4.86 -0.25
N PRO A 25 -18.73 3.88 -1.07
CA PRO A 25 -18.24 3.73 -2.44
C PRO A 25 -18.82 4.79 -3.38
N LEU A 26 -18.10 5.10 -4.46
CA LEU A 26 -18.69 5.79 -5.61
C LEU A 26 -19.78 4.90 -6.24
N PRO A 27 -20.89 5.46 -6.71
CA PRO A 27 -22.00 4.68 -7.27
C PRO A 27 -21.65 4.16 -8.68
N VAL A 28 -20.78 3.14 -8.74
CA VAL A 28 -20.38 2.40 -9.93
C VAL A 28 -20.23 0.93 -9.56
N VAL A 29 -20.86 0.04 -10.30
CA VAL A 29 -20.81 -1.41 -10.07
C VAL A 29 -19.94 -2.05 -11.13
N LEU A 30 -18.70 -2.38 -10.75
CA LEU A 30 -17.69 -2.93 -11.66
C LEU A 30 -17.88 -4.44 -11.84
N THR A 31 -17.76 -4.93 -13.07
CA THR A 31 -17.93 -6.35 -13.42
C THR A 31 -16.77 -6.94 -14.21
N LYS A 32 -15.95 -6.11 -14.86
CA LYS A 32 -14.80 -6.56 -15.66
C LYS A 32 -13.61 -5.63 -15.44
N GLY A 33 -12.38 -6.19 -15.48
CA GLY A 33 -11.13 -5.43 -15.49
C GLY A 33 -10.14 -6.03 -16.49
N GLU A 34 -9.37 -5.16 -17.18
CA GLU A 34 -8.35 -5.57 -18.15
C GLU A 34 -7.30 -4.45 -18.30
N GLY A 35 -6.06 -4.73 -17.93
CA GLY A 35 -4.97 -3.74 -18.00
C GLY A 35 -5.28 -2.51 -17.14
N VAL A 36 -5.42 -1.34 -17.76
CA VAL A 36 -5.73 -0.06 -17.09
C VAL A 36 -7.23 0.25 -17.03
N TYR A 37 -8.06 -0.61 -17.58
CA TYR A 37 -9.49 -0.39 -17.74
C TYR A 37 -10.34 -1.25 -16.81
N VAL A 38 -11.46 -0.69 -16.41
CA VAL A 38 -12.56 -1.41 -15.76
C VAL A 38 -13.88 -1.07 -16.46
N TRP A 39 -14.86 -1.98 -16.37
CA TRP A 39 -16.19 -1.82 -16.93
C TRP A 39 -17.25 -2.02 -15.86
N ASP A 40 -18.29 -1.19 -15.91
CA ASP A 40 -19.47 -1.41 -15.08
C ASP A 40 -20.41 -2.45 -15.70
N VAL A 41 -21.47 -2.78 -14.96
CA VAL A 41 -22.48 -3.76 -15.39
C VAL A 41 -23.33 -3.28 -16.58
N GLU A 42 -23.38 -1.98 -16.84
CA GLU A 42 -24.01 -1.37 -18.01
C GLU A 42 -23.09 -1.36 -19.26
N GLY A 43 -21.84 -1.81 -19.11
CA GLY A 43 -20.85 -1.92 -20.19
C GLY A 43 -20.04 -0.64 -20.43
N LYS A 44 -20.18 0.40 -19.61
CA LYS A 44 -19.36 1.60 -19.72
C LYS A 44 -17.95 1.33 -19.24
N ARG A 45 -16.96 1.76 -20.03
CA ARG A 45 -15.53 1.62 -19.73
C ARG A 45 -15.00 2.85 -19.01
N TYR A 46 -14.11 2.60 -18.05
CA TYR A 46 -13.41 3.64 -17.29
C TYR A 46 -11.91 3.36 -17.24
N TYR A 47 -11.10 4.40 -17.15
CA TYR A 47 -9.74 4.31 -16.65
C TYR A 47 -9.77 4.14 -15.12
N ASP A 48 -9.03 3.16 -14.60
CA ASP A 48 -8.86 2.98 -13.15
C ASP A 48 -7.68 3.83 -12.66
N PHE A 49 -7.95 4.88 -11.89
CA PHE A 49 -6.94 5.72 -11.26
C PHE A 49 -6.82 5.51 -9.76
N LEU A 50 -7.37 4.41 -9.24
CA LEU A 50 -7.22 3.98 -7.85
C LEU A 50 -6.38 2.70 -7.71
N SER A 51 -6.43 1.79 -8.68
CA SER A 51 -5.74 0.49 -8.72
C SER A 51 -5.91 -0.30 -7.43
N ALA A 52 -7.14 -0.33 -6.86
CA ALA A 52 -7.41 -0.95 -5.56
C ALA A 52 -6.38 -0.53 -4.49
N TYR A 53 -6.12 0.77 -4.38
CA TYR A 53 -5.12 1.35 -3.45
C TYR A 53 -3.70 0.86 -3.69
N SER A 54 -3.28 0.76 -4.96
CA SER A 54 -1.98 0.26 -5.42
C SER A 54 -1.82 -1.27 -5.28
N ALA A 55 -2.89 -2.04 -5.31
CA ALA A 55 -2.82 -3.50 -5.35
C ALA A 55 -2.70 -4.06 -6.78
N VAL A 56 -3.16 -3.30 -7.78
CA VAL A 56 -3.23 -3.72 -9.19
C VAL A 56 -2.17 -2.98 -10.03
N ASN A 57 -0.93 -2.91 -9.53
CA ASN A 57 0.18 -2.27 -10.24
C ASN A 57 0.42 -2.87 -11.62
N GLN A 58 0.32 -4.19 -11.74
CA GLN A 58 0.53 -4.96 -12.97
C GLN A 58 -0.66 -4.93 -13.94
N GLY A 59 -1.70 -4.14 -13.62
CA GLY A 59 -2.94 -4.10 -14.39
C GLY A 59 -3.95 -5.17 -13.98
N HIS A 60 -5.20 -4.91 -14.32
CA HIS A 60 -6.29 -5.86 -14.04
C HIS A 60 -6.13 -7.14 -14.87
N CYS A 61 -6.30 -8.28 -14.21
CA CYS A 61 -6.33 -9.61 -14.82
C CYS A 61 -5.12 -9.90 -15.72
N HIS A 62 -3.90 -9.54 -15.29
CA HIS A 62 -2.69 -9.75 -16.08
C HIS A 62 -2.54 -11.23 -16.44
N PRO A 63 -2.39 -11.61 -17.75
CA PRO A 63 -2.49 -13.00 -18.20
C PRO A 63 -1.43 -13.91 -17.57
N LYS A 64 -0.19 -13.45 -17.37
CA LYS A 64 0.88 -14.23 -16.71
C LYS A 64 0.51 -14.54 -15.25
N ILE A 65 -0.08 -13.58 -14.53
CA ILE A 65 -0.46 -13.73 -13.11
C ILE A 65 -1.67 -14.65 -12.98
N VAL A 66 -2.73 -14.41 -13.79
CA VAL A 66 -3.93 -15.25 -13.80
C VAL A 66 -3.58 -16.67 -14.26
N GLY A 67 -2.70 -16.84 -15.25
CA GLY A 67 -2.21 -18.15 -15.68
C GLY A 67 -1.54 -18.93 -14.55
N ALA A 68 -0.65 -18.29 -13.79
CA ALA A 68 0.02 -18.90 -12.64
C ALA A 68 -0.98 -19.31 -11.53
N LEU A 69 -1.99 -18.47 -11.28
CA LEU A 69 -3.06 -18.76 -10.33
C LEU A 69 -3.86 -20.01 -10.75
N VAL A 70 -4.33 -20.04 -12.00
CA VAL A 70 -5.14 -21.16 -12.53
C VAL A 70 -4.35 -22.46 -12.54
N GLU A 71 -3.09 -22.42 -13.01
CA GLU A 71 -2.23 -23.61 -13.04
C GLU A 71 -2.01 -24.18 -11.63
N GLN A 72 -1.67 -23.31 -10.67
CA GLN A 72 -1.42 -23.77 -9.30
C GLN A 72 -2.69 -24.23 -8.57
N ALA A 73 -3.84 -23.59 -8.84
CA ALA A 73 -5.12 -23.99 -8.25
C ALA A 73 -5.54 -25.42 -8.65
N GLN A 74 -5.13 -25.89 -9.83
CA GLN A 74 -5.39 -27.25 -10.29
C GLN A 74 -4.45 -28.29 -9.70
N LYS A 75 -3.32 -27.89 -9.07
CA LYS A 75 -2.34 -28.79 -8.47
C LYS A 75 -2.53 -28.91 -6.97
N LEU A 76 -2.40 -27.81 -6.25
CA LEU A 76 -2.42 -27.77 -4.79
C LEU A 76 -2.68 -26.34 -4.31
N THR A 77 -3.74 -26.13 -3.55
CA THR A 77 -4.13 -24.82 -3.06
C THR A 77 -3.57 -24.48 -1.68
N LEU A 78 -3.67 -25.42 -0.73
CA LEU A 78 -3.30 -25.22 0.67
C LEU A 78 -2.85 -26.51 1.33
N THR A 79 -1.77 -26.47 2.13
CA THR A 79 -1.29 -27.58 2.96
C THR A 79 -1.21 -27.22 4.44
N SER A 80 -1.42 -25.96 4.81
CA SER A 80 -0.93 -25.36 6.05
C SER A 80 0.61 -25.45 6.20
N ARG A 81 1.15 -24.99 7.33
CA ARG A 81 2.60 -25.09 7.63
C ARG A 81 2.94 -26.36 8.44
N ALA A 82 1.98 -27.27 8.58
CA ALA A 82 2.24 -28.60 9.16
C ALA A 82 3.04 -29.51 8.23
N PHE A 83 3.02 -29.22 6.92
CA PHE A 83 3.75 -29.94 5.89
C PHE A 83 4.54 -28.97 5.00
N TYR A 84 5.63 -29.47 4.43
CA TYR A 84 6.31 -28.78 3.33
C TYR A 84 5.49 -28.85 2.05
N ASN A 85 5.68 -27.89 1.15
CA ASN A 85 5.19 -27.94 -0.21
C ASN A 85 6.30 -27.47 -1.17
N ASP A 86 6.15 -27.80 -2.45
CA ASP A 86 7.18 -27.59 -3.46
C ASP A 86 7.28 -26.12 -3.94
N MET A 87 6.36 -25.24 -3.52
CA MET A 87 6.29 -23.86 -3.96
C MET A 87 6.87 -22.86 -2.96
N LEU A 88 6.64 -23.06 -1.65
CA LEU A 88 7.01 -22.08 -0.64
C LEU A 88 8.51 -21.80 -0.60
N GLY A 89 9.35 -22.85 -0.54
CA GLY A 89 10.80 -22.65 -0.53
C GLY A 89 11.34 -21.97 -1.79
N LYS A 90 10.70 -22.17 -2.95
CA LYS A 90 11.03 -21.44 -4.18
C LYS A 90 10.68 -19.96 -4.07
N PHE A 91 9.50 -19.65 -3.51
CA PHE A 91 9.06 -18.30 -3.28
C PHE A 91 9.94 -17.57 -2.26
N GLU A 92 10.26 -18.22 -1.13
CA GLU A 92 11.15 -17.68 -0.12
C GLU A 92 12.54 -17.34 -0.70
N LYS A 93 13.12 -18.27 -1.48
CA LYS A 93 14.39 -18.03 -2.19
C LYS A 93 14.27 -16.87 -3.19
N TYR A 94 13.23 -16.89 -4.02
CA TYR A 94 12.99 -15.85 -5.03
C TYR A 94 12.91 -14.46 -4.38
N MET A 95 12.13 -14.32 -3.31
CA MET A 95 11.96 -13.07 -2.58
C MET A 95 13.28 -12.62 -1.93
N SER A 96 14.02 -13.54 -1.30
CA SER A 96 15.31 -13.26 -0.69
C SER A 96 16.31 -12.70 -1.72
N GLU A 97 16.43 -13.35 -2.86
CA GLU A 97 17.32 -12.91 -3.94
C GLU A 97 16.84 -11.58 -4.59
N TYR A 98 15.53 -11.39 -4.72
CA TYR A 98 14.94 -10.21 -5.37
C TYR A 98 15.09 -8.93 -4.53
N PHE A 99 14.92 -9.04 -3.21
CA PHE A 99 14.94 -7.90 -2.29
C PHE A 99 16.23 -7.80 -1.44
N GLY A 100 17.08 -8.82 -1.47
CA GLY A 100 18.37 -8.81 -0.78
C GLY A 100 18.29 -9.00 0.73
N TYR A 101 17.37 -9.85 1.21
CA TYR A 101 17.24 -10.25 2.63
C TYR A 101 17.45 -11.76 2.80
N ASP A 102 17.88 -12.17 4.00
CA ASP A 102 18.14 -13.59 4.27
C ASP A 102 16.84 -14.39 4.43
N LYS A 103 15.79 -13.79 5.02
CA LYS A 103 14.56 -14.48 5.40
C LYS A 103 13.30 -13.74 5.00
N LEU A 104 12.30 -14.53 4.66
CA LEU A 104 10.92 -14.14 4.40
C LEU A 104 9.98 -14.81 5.40
N LEU A 105 9.06 -14.07 6.01
CA LEU A 105 7.92 -14.61 6.74
C LEU A 105 6.63 -14.20 5.98
N PRO A 106 5.98 -15.15 5.27
CA PRO A 106 4.82 -14.85 4.44
C PRO A 106 3.54 -14.77 5.27
N MET A 107 2.72 -13.78 4.98
CA MET A 107 1.38 -13.57 5.53
C MET A 107 0.37 -13.35 4.39
N ASN A 108 -0.84 -12.89 4.68
CA ASN A 108 -1.89 -12.74 3.66
C ASN A 108 -2.26 -11.27 3.41
N THR A 109 -2.43 -10.49 4.45
CA THR A 109 -2.84 -9.08 4.36
C THR A 109 -1.74 -8.15 4.85
N GLY A 110 -1.75 -6.89 4.39
CA GLY A 110 -0.82 -5.87 4.89
C GLY A 110 -0.89 -5.70 6.41
N ALA A 111 -2.10 -5.74 6.98
CA ALA A 111 -2.29 -5.65 8.42
C ALA A 111 -1.65 -6.82 9.19
N GLU A 112 -1.76 -8.06 8.68
CA GLU A 112 -1.06 -9.21 9.27
C GLU A 112 0.47 -9.05 9.20
N ALA A 113 1.00 -8.55 8.09
CA ALA A 113 2.43 -8.28 7.95
C ALA A 113 2.90 -7.18 8.90
N VAL A 114 2.14 -6.12 9.11
CA VAL A 114 2.43 -5.07 10.10
C VAL A 114 2.41 -5.63 11.52
N GLU A 115 1.40 -6.41 11.90
CA GLU A 115 1.34 -7.08 13.21
C GLU A 115 2.53 -8.01 13.42
N THR A 116 2.92 -8.73 12.36
CA THR A 116 4.12 -9.60 12.38
C THR A 116 5.39 -8.80 12.61
N ALA A 117 5.55 -7.66 11.91
CA ALA A 117 6.72 -6.79 12.06
C ALA A 117 6.78 -6.16 13.46
N ILE A 118 5.65 -5.72 14.03
CA ILE A 118 5.55 -5.22 15.41
C ILE A 118 6.00 -6.31 16.40
N LYS A 119 5.47 -7.52 16.26
CA LYS A 119 5.86 -8.66 17.12
C LYS A 119 7.34 -9.00 16.99
N LEU A 120 7.86 -9.02 15.76
CA LEU A 120 9.27 -9.28 15.46
C LEU A 120 10.18 -8.22 16.11
N THR A 121 9.83 -6.94 15.95
CA THR A 121 10.55 -5.81 16.52
C THR A 121 10.62 -5.89 18.05
N ARG A 122 9.48 -6.15 18.71
CA ARG A 122 9.42 -6.29 20.17
C ARG A 122 10.22 -7.48 20.65
N LYS A 123 10.08 -8.65 20.00
CA LYS A 123 10.80 -9.86 20.39
C LYS A 123 12.30 -9.70 20.21
N TRP A 124 12.76 -9.11 19.10
CA TRP A 124 14.16 -8.78 18.91
C TRP A 124 14.69 -7.84 20.02
N ALA A 125 13.90 -6.85 20.39
CA ALA A 125 14.29 -5.90 21.43
C ALA A 125 14.48 -6.58 22.80
N TYR A 126 13.65 -7.57 23.12
CA TYR A 126 13.77 -8.32 24.38
C TYR A 126 14.93 -9.34 24.35
N GLU A 127 15.06 -10.10 23.26
CA GLU A 127 16.02 -11.20 23.18
C GLU A 127 17.43 -10.76 22.74
N THR A 128 17.55 -9.68 21.95
CA THR A 128 18.82 -9.25 21.37
C THR A 128 19.31 -7.92 21.94
N LYS A 129 18.42 -6.89 22.01
CA LYS A 129 18.79 -5.57 22.52
C LYS A 129 18.84 -5.53 24.06
N GLY A 130 18.20 -6.48 24.75
CA GLY A 130 18.18 -6.59 26.21
C GLY A 130 17.22 -5.63 26.91
N ILE A 131 16.19 -5.14 26.20
CA ILE A 131 15.08 -4.41 26.83
C ILE A 131 14.30 -5.39 27.73
N ALA A 132 13.89 -4.94 28.92
CA ALA A 132 13.08 -5.77 29.79
C ALA A 132 11.72 -6.09 29.17
N GLU A 133 11.19 -7.27 29.47
CA GLU A 133 9.90 -7.72 28.92
C GLU A 133 8.80 -6.69 29.17
N GLU A 134 7.91 -6.51 28.19
CA GLU A 134 6.79 -5.54 28.18
C GLU A 134 7.19 -4.05 28.18
N GLN A 135 8.48 -3.71 28.08
CA GLN A 135 8.95 -2.32 28.11
C GLN A 135 9.31 -1.74 26.74
N ALA A 136 9.22 -2.53 25.65
CA ALA A 136 9.61 -2.06 24.33
C ALA A 136 8.64 -1.03 23.76
N ASN A 137 9.17 0.13 23.34
CA ASN A 137 8.44 1.18 22.64
C ASN A 137 8.75 1.16 21.15
N ILE A 138 7.74 1.44 20.30
CA ILE A 138 7.89 1.63 18.87
C ILE A 138 7.46 3.06 18.55
N ILE A 139 8.33 3.81 17.89
CA ILE A 139 8.03 5.14 17.36
C ILE A 139 7.28 4.97 16.04
N VAL A 140 6.21 5.75 15.86
CA VAL A 140 5.39 5.84 14.65
C VAL A 140 5.21 7.30 14.25
N CYS A 141 4.73 7.56 13.05
CA CYS A 141 4.47 8.93 12.59
C CYS A 141 2.99 9.30 12.70
N ASP A 142 2.71 10.58 12.94
CA ASP A 142 1.35 11.12 12.79
C ASP A 142 0.86 10.95 11.35
N GLY A 143 -0.44 10.78 11.17
CA GLY A 143 -1.05 10.56 9.87
C GLY A 143 -0.77 9.19 9.24
N ASN A 144 -0.24 8.25 10.01
CA ASN A 144 0.07 6.90 9.52
C ASN A 144 -1.18 6.08 9.16
N PHE A 145 -0.99 5.14 8.22
CA PHE A 145 -1.97 4.11 7.94
C PHE A 145 -1.27 2.76 7.74
N HIS A 146 -1.35 1.90 8.74
CA HIS A 146 -0.74 0.56 8.73
C HIS A 146 -1.77 -0.58 8.75
N GLY A 147 -3.06 -0.27 8.71
CA GLY A 147 -4.17 -1.22 8.78
C GLY A 147 -5.20 -0.84 9.85
N ARG A 148 -6.09 -1.78 10.17
CA ARG A 148 -7.23 -1.51 11.09
C ARG A 148 -7.42 -2.59 12.17
N THR A 149 -6.37 -3.34 12.53
CA THR A 149 -6.40 -4.24 13.69
C THR A 149 -6.39 -3.46 14.99
N THR A 150 -6.78 -4.06 16.09
CA THR A 150 -6.83 -3.42 17.42
C THR A 150 -5.46 -2.88 17.87
N THR A 151 -4.36 -3.55 17.54
CA THR A 151 -3.02 -3.04 17.80
C THR A 151 -2.70 -1.83 16.92
N ILE A 152 -2.96 -1.92 15.63
CA ILE A 152 -2.60 -0.87 14.67
C ILE A 152 -3.39 0.42 14.93
N ILE A 153 -4.68 0.34 15.22
CA ILE A 153 -5.47 1.53 15.55
C ILE A 153 -5.04 2.20 16.87
N SER A 154 -4.30 1.48 17.73
CA SER A 154 -3.80 2.04 18.99
C SER A 154 -2.90 3.25 18.78
N PHE A 155 -2.18 3.30 17.66
CA PHE A 155 -1.29 4.40 17.29
C PHE A 155 -1.76 5.21 16.06
N SER A 156 -3.01 5.04 15.63
CA SER A 156 -3.61 5.88 14.60
C SER A 156 -4.01 7.24 15.17
N ASN A 157 -3.88 8.30 14.37
CA ASN A 157 -4.40 9.64 14.68
C ASN A 157 -5.80 9.87 14.07
N ASP A 158 -6.28 8.95 13.23
CA ASP A 158 -7.61 9.02 12.64
C ASP A 158 -8.69 8.70 13.68
N PRO A 159 -9.55 9.68 14.05
CA PRO A 159 -10.59 9.46 15.05
C PRO A 159 -11.63 8.43 14.63
N ASP A 160 -11.92 8.29 13.34
CA ASP A 160 -12.93 7.37 12.82
C ASP A 160 -12.47 5.91 12.95
N SER A 161 -11.17 5.66 12.79
CA SER A 161 -10.61 4.33 12.99
C SER A 161 -10.39 3.95 14.44
N LYS A 162 -10.48 4.92 15.36
CA LYS A 162 -10.09 4.76 16.77
C LYS A 162 -11.26 4.81 17.76
N LYS A 163 -12.22 5.72 17.54
CA LYS A 163 -13.32 5.98 18.48
C LYS A 163 -14.14 4.72 18.81
N ASN A 164 -14.23 4.38 20.11
CA ASN A 164 -14.98 3.25 20.66
C ASN A 164 -14.45 1.85 20.30
N PHE A 165 -13.20 1.72 19.83
CA PHE A 165 -12.55 0.43 19.54
C PHE A 165 -11.49 0.02 20.58
N GLY A 166 -11.30 0.81 21.67
CA GLY A 166 -10.41 0.43 22.77
C GLY A 166 -10.89 -0.77 23.59
N PRO A 167 -10.05 -1.31 24.52
CA PRO A 167 -8.79 -0.74 25.00
C PRO A 167 -7.64 -0.83 23.97
N TYR A 168 -6.72 0.13 24.06
CA TYR A 168 -5.62 0.25 23.11
C TYR A 168 -4.36 -0.46 23.59
N THR A 169 -3.60 -1.04 22.66
CA THR A 169 -2.31 -1.67 22.91
C THR A 169 -1.26 -0.60 23.24
N PRO A 170 -0.53 -0.71 24.39
CA PRO A 170 0.50 0.24 24.77
C PRO A 170 1.82 0.05 24.01
N GLY A 171 2.78 0.97 24.25
CA GLY A 171 4.14 0.88 23.74
C GLY A 171 4.31 1.48 22.35
N PHE A 172 3.49 2.46 21.98
CA PHE A 172 3.61 3.24 20.75
C PHE A 172 3.71 4.73 21.04
N ILE A 173 4.58 5.42 20.33
CA ILE A 173 4.86 6.84 20.50
C ILE A 173 4.80 7.51 19.15
N SER A 174 3.88 8.45 18.98
CA SER A 174 3.68 9.19 17.76
C SER A 174 4.54 10.44 17.72
N ILE A 175 5.14 10.70 16.57
CA ILE A 175 5.91 11.92 16.28
C ILE A 175 5.42 12.51 14.93
N PRO A 176 5.62 13.81 14.67
CA PRO A 176 5.32 14.39 13.38
C PRO A 176 6.07 13.67 12.23
N TYR A 177 5.37 13.45 11.10
CA TYR A 177 5.97 12.91 9.89
C TYR A 177 6.89 13.94 9.22
N ASP A 178 7.97 13.50 8.58
CA ASP A 178 8.97 14.37 7.90
C ASP A 178 9.67 15.35 8.87
N ASP A 179 9.80 14.98 10.16
CA ASP A 179 10.50 15.76 11.18
C ASP A 179 11.63 14.94 11.83
N ILE A 180 12.84 15.11 11.28
CA ILE A 180 14.06 14.45 11.79
C ILE A 180 14.40 14.89 13.21
N SER A 181 14.14 16.15 13.56
CA SER A 181 14.42 16.67 14.90
C SER A 181 13.52 16.01 15.93
N ALA A 182 12.25 15.78 15.60
CA ALA A 182 11.31 15.06 16.47
C ALA A 182 11.75 13.60 16.68
N LEU A 183 12.22 12.92 15.62
CA LEU A 183 12.77 11.56 15.74
C LEU A 183 14.03 11.54 16.63
N GLU A 184 14.98 12.42 16.39
CA GLU A 184 16.19 12.52 17.18
C GLU A 184 15.90 12.80 18.67
N GLN A 185 14.97 13.72 18.94
CA GLN A 185 14.54 14.03 20.31
C GLN A 185 13.87 12.81 20.98
N ALA A 186 12.99 12.11 20.26
CA ALA A 186 12.33 10.91 20.75
C ALA A 186 13.35 9.81 21.09
N LEU A 187 14.32 9.57 20.22
CA LEU A 187 15.37 8.56 20.42
C LEU A 187 16.29 8.90 21.62
N LYS A 188 16.49 10.19 21.91
CA LYS A 188 17.31 10.64 23.06
C LYS A 188 16.58 10.60 24.40
N THR A 189 15.26 10.79 24.40
CA THR A 189 14.52 11.02 25.65
C THR A 189 13.60 9.87 26.04
N ILE A 190 13.16 9.06 25.07
CA ILE A 190 12.25 7.94 25.34
C ILE A 190 13.08 6.68 25.62
N PRO A 191 12.88 6.05 26.78
CA PRO A 191 13.59 4.81 27.08
C PRO A 191 13.05 3.65 26.25
N ASN A 192 13.89 2.61 26.07
CA ASN A 192 13.47 1.31 25.56
C ASN A 192 12.86 1.36 24.14
N VAL A 193 13.30 2.25 23.27
CA VAL A 193 12.86 2.28 21.87
C VAL A 193 13.41 1.07 21.14
N ALA A 194 12.52 0.25 20.59
CA ALA A 194 12.83 -0.98 19.85
C ALA A 194 12.89 -0.75 18.35
N GLY A 195 11.97 0.06 17.80
CA GLY A 195 11.83 0.29 16.38
C GLY A 195 11.22 1.64 16.04
N PHE A 196 11.46 2.08 14.80
CA PHE A 196 10.79 3.19 14.14
C PHE A 196 10.03 2.62 12.93
N LEU A 197 8.71 2.60 13.00
CA LEU A 197 7.81 2.11 11.94
C LEU A 197 7.31 3.30 11.12
N VAL A 198 7.60 3.29 9.83
CA VAL A 198 7.31 4.41 8.93
C VAL A 198 6.85 3.95 7.55
N GLU A 199 5.89 4.67 6.97
CA GLU A 199 5.61 4.62 5.53
C GLU A 199 6.63 5.54 4.81
N PRO A 200 7.39 5.07 3.81
CA PRO A 200 8.31 5.94 3.07
C PRO A 200 7.64 7.13 2.38
N ILE A 201 6.39 6.96 1.98
CA ILE A 201 5.46 8.01 1.54
C ILE A 201 4.12 7.67 2.18
N GLN A 202 3.53 8.59 2.92
CA GLN A 202 2.20 8.38 3.50
C GLN A 202 1.13 8.45 2.41
N GLY A 203 0.69 7.27 1.95
CA GLY A 203 -0.24 7.16 0.82
C GLY A 203 -1.67 7.50 1.19
N GLU A 204 -2.20 6.90 2.26
CA GLU A 204 -3.60 7.06 2.68
C GLU A 204 -3.87 8.46 3.22
N ALA A 205 -2.93 9.05 3.94
CA ALA A 205 -3.01 10.42 4.43
C ALA A 205 -3.15 11.48 3.31
N GLY A 206 -2.82 11.13 2.05
CA GLY A 206 -2.95 12.04 0.90
C GLY A 206 -1.67 12.21 0.10
N VAL A 207 -0.87 11.17 -0.01
CA VAL A 207 0.39 11.13 -0.76
C VAL A 207 1.39 12.20 -0.26
N TYR A 208 1.71 12.14 1.03
CA TYR A 208 2.74 12.99 1.60
C TYR A 208 4.13 12.40 1.33
N VAL A 209 4.85 13.04 0.42
CA VAL A 209 6.25 12.71 0.09
C VAL A 209 7.15 13.49 1.04
N PRO A 210 8.03 12.83 1.80
CA PRO A 210 8.91 13.53 2.72
C PRO A 210 9.99 14.30 1.96
N LYS A 211 10.66 15.22 2.64
CA LYS A 211 11.81 15.93 2.09
C LYS A 211 12.95 14.96 1.75
N ASP A 212 13.69 15.28 0.70
CA ASP A 212 14.86 14.49 0.33
C ASP A 212 15.85 14.41 1.51
N GLY A 213 16.31 13.19 1.78
CA GLY A 213 17.20 12.90 2.90
C GLY A 213 16.51 12.53 4.22
N TYR A 214 15.17 12.58 4.30
CA TYR A 214 14.45 12.21 5.51
C TYR A 214 14.65 10.74 5.90
N LEU A 215 14.46 9.81 4.95
CA LEU A 215 14.55 8.38 5.24
C LEU A 215 15.98 7.95 5.53
N SER A 216 16.97 8.51 4.83
CA SER A 216 18.38 8.22 5.04
C SER A 216 18.88 8.74 6.39
N GLN A 217 18.47 9.93 6.79
CA GLN A 217 18.77 10.48 8.11
C GLN A 217 18.08 9.70 9.22
N ALA A 218 16.80 9.33 9.02
CA ALA A 218 16.06 8.50 9.99
C ALA A 218 16.72 7.14 10.18
N LYS A 219 17.17 6.48 9.08
CA LYS A 219 17.90 5.22 9.16
C LYS A 219 19.21 5.38 9.93
N ALA A 220 19.99 6.42 9.66
CA ALA A 220 21.24 6.69 10.37
C ALA A 220 21.00 6.95 11.87
N LEU A 221 19.96 7.67 12.25
CA LEU A 221 19.57 7.88 13.65
C LEU A 221 19.18 6.56 14.33
N CYS A 222 18.40 5.73 13.65
CA CYS A 222 18.02 4.41 14.16
C CYS A 222 19.25 3.54 14.43
N GLU A 223 20.20 3.50 13.50
CA GLU A 223 21.46 2.75 13.66
C GLU A 223 22.27 3.26 14.85
N ALA A 224 22.45 4.59 14.98
CA ALA A 224 23.18 5.20 16.07
C ALA A 224 22.60 4.87 17.46
N HIS A 225 21.28 4.63 17.54
CA HIS A 225 20.57 4.29 18.78
C HIS A 225 20.23 2.80 18.90
N GLN A 226 20.73 1.95 17.98
CA GLN A 226 20.40 0.51 17.94
C GLN A 226 18.88 0.26 17.94
N VAL A 227 18.15 1.00 17.10
CA VAL A 227 16.69 0.90 16.90
C VAL A 227 16.44 0.36 15.50
N LEU A 228 15.52 -0.58 15.35
CA LEU A 228 15.19 -1.14 14.05
C LEU A 228 14.42 -0.12 13.19
N PHE A 229 14.88 0.13 11.96
CA PHE A 229 14.15 0.89 10.96
C PHE A 229 13.21 -0.06 10.22
N VAL A 230 11.90 0.10 10.44
CA VAL A 230 10.85 -0.75 9.89
C VAL A 230 10.10 0.02 8.81
N ALA A 231 10.24 -0.37 7.55
CA ALA A 231 9.56 0.29 6.45
C ALA A 231 8.29 -0.46 6.05
N ASP A 232 7.16 0.24 6.10
CA ASP A 232 5.90 -0.23 5.53
C ASP A 232 5.80 0.19 4.06
N GLU A 233 6.17 -0.73 3.18
CA GLU A 233 6.11 -0.58 1.72
C GLU A 233 4.85 -1.24 1.11
N VAL A 234 3.84 -1.52 1.91
CA VAL A 234 2.61 -2.18 1.46
C VAL A 234 1.92 -1.40 0.33
N GLN A 235 1.91 -0.06 0.41
CA GLN A 235 1.32 0.78 -0.64
C GLN A 235 2.35 1.36 -1.61
N THR A 236 3.53 1.68 -1.13
CA THR A 236 4.58 2.41 -1.87
C THR A 236 5.51 1.52 -2.66
N GLY A 237 5.64 0.25 -2.25
CA GLY A 237 6.54 -0.72 -2.86
C GLY A 237 6.06 -1.24 -4.23
N ILE A 238 6.85 -2.15 -4.74
CA ILE A 238 6.59 -2.91 -5.97
C ILE A 238 6.32 -1.97 -7.15
N ALA A 239 7.31 -1.12 -7.41
CA ALA A 239 7.42 -0.17 -8.54
C ALA A 239 6.49 1.05 -8.49
N ARG A 240 5.53 1.15 -7.55
CA ARG A 240 4.52 2.22 -7.51
C ARG A 240 5.11 3.63 -7.60
N THR A 241 6.22 3.87 -6.92
CA THR A 241 6.84 5.20 -6.81
C THR A 241 7.95 5.48 -7.84
N GLY A 242 8.15 4.59 -8.82
CA GLY A 242 9.20 4.73 -9.83
C GLY A 242 10.53 4.04 -9.48
N LYS A 243 10.62 3.41 -8.32
CA LYS A 243 11.66 2.47 -7.89
C LYS A 243 11.01 1.19 -7.40
N LEU A 244 11.76 0.09 -7.31
CA LEU A 244 11.23 -1.18 -6.81
C LEU A 244 10.61 -1.00 -5.42
N LEU A 245 11.29 -0.30 -4.53
CA LEU A 245 10.83 0.13 -3.20
C LEU A 245 10.98 1.65 -3.10
N ALA A 246 10.09 2.32 -2.37
CA ALA A 246 10.19 3.76 -2.18
C ALA A 246 11.43 4.18 -1.39
N VAL A 247 11.88 3.39 -0.43
CA VAL A 247 13.14 3.61 0.29
C VAL A 247 14.38 3.65 -0.63
N HIS A 248 14.30 3.04 -1.82
CA HIS A 248 15.40 3.07 -2.81
C HIS A 248 15.62 4.44 -3.46
N HIS A 249 14.70 5.40 -3.30
CA HIS A 249 14.93 6.78 -3.73
C HIS A 249 16.06 7.44 -2.94
N GLU A 250 16.30 6.99 -1.70
CA GLU A 250 17.38 7.49 -0.84
C GLU A 250 18.43 6.41 -0.52
N ASN A 251 18.45 5.30 -1.27
CA ASN A 251 19.37 4.17 -1.07
C ASN A 251 19.31 3.59 0.35
N VAL A 252 18.15 3.62 0.99
CA VAL A 252 17.95 3.05 2.32
C VAL A 252 17.59 1.57 2.20
N LYS A 253 18.22 0.73 3.03
CA LYS A 253 17.82 -0.65 3.28
C LYS A 253 17.22 -0.74 4.68
N PRO A 254 15.92 -0.99 4.82
CA PRO A 254 15.28 -1.22 6.12
C PRO A 254 15.84 -2.44 6.84
N ASP A 255 15.78 -2.44 8.16
CA ASP A 255 16.08 -3.64 8.96
C ASP A 255 14.94 -4.65 8.86
N ILE A 256 13.69 -4.15 8.81
CA ILE A 256 12.49 -4.93 8.54
C ILE A 256 11.73 -4.26 7.38
N LEU A 257 11.44 -5.04 6.35
CA LEU A 257 10.66 -4.63 5.18
C LEU A 257 9.29 -5.30 5.22
N ILE A 258 8.22 -4.51 5.14
CA ILE A 258 6.83 -4.99 5.07
C ILE A 258 6.31 -4.78 3.66
N MET A 259 5.74 -5.83 3.05
CA MET A 259 5.16 -5.81 1.71
C MET A 259 3.77 -6.42 1.68
N GLY A 260 2.97 -6.00 0.70
CA GLY A 260 1.61 -6.51 0.47
C GLY A 260 1.05 -6.00 -0.86
N LYS A 261 -0.27 -5.83 -0.92
CA LYS A 261 -0.98 -5.25 -2.09
C LYS A 261 -0.46 -5.79 -3.44
N ALA A 262 0.34 -5.00 -4.17
CA ALA A 262 0.87 -5.35 -5.49
C ALA A 262 1.79 -6.57 -5.52
N LEU A 263 2.14 -7.15 -4.37
CA LEU A 263 2.89 -8.41 -4.29
C LEU A 263 2.16 -9.56 -5.01
N SER A 264 0.84 -9.44 -5.18
CA SER A 264 0.03 -10.41 -5.91
C SER A 264 -0.48 -9.90 -7.28
N GLY A 265 -0.17 -8.67 -7.64
CA GLY A 265 -0.80 -8.05 -8.83
C GLY A 265 -2.32 -7.95 -8.75
N GLY A 266 -2.88 -7.95 -7.52
CA GLY A 266 -4.32 -7.88 -7.27
C GLY A 266 -5.09 -9.19 -7.46
N ALA A 267 -4.40 -10.31 -7.77
CA ALA A 267 -5.08 -11.58 -8.07
C ALA A 267 -5.33 -12.46 -6.83
N TYR A 268 -4.53 -12.29 -5.76
CA TYR A 268 -4.63 -13.10 -4.55
C TYR A 268 -4.09 -12.36 -3.32
N PRO A 269 -4.65 -12.53 -2.10
CA PRO A 269 -4.10 -11.87 -0.91
C PRO A 269 -2.73 -12.44 -0.54
N ILE A 270 -1.69 -11.61 -0.62
CA ILE A 270 -0.31 -11.95 -0.24
C ILE A 270 0.32 -10.75 0.46
N SER A 271 1.01 -11.03 1.55
CA SER A 271 1.92 -10.08 2.20
C SER A 271 3.15 -10.80 2.76
N ALA A 272 4.15 -10.04 3.14
CA ALA A 272 5.40 -10.59 3.63
C ALA A 272 6.12 -9.62 4.55
N VAL A 273 6.86 -10.18 5.50
CA VAL A 273 7.87 -9.48 6.29
C VAL A 273 9.23 -10.07 5.95
N MET A 274 10.18 -9.21 5.63
CA MET A 274 11.56 -9.62 5.33
C MET A 274 12.53 -8.96 6.30
N ALA A 275 13.51 -9.73 6.74
CA ALA A 275 14.62 -9.29 7.58
C ALA A 275 15.82 -10.22 7.40
N ASN A 276 17.00 -9.78 7.87
CA ASN A 276 18.17 -10.64 7.92
C ASN A 276 18.10 -11.64 9.10
N ASP A 277 18.97 -12.63 9.08
CA ASP A 277 19.00 -13.76 10.02
C ASP A 277 19.01 -13.32 11.50
N GLU A 278 19.80 -12.33 11.85
CA GLU A 278 19.96 -11.80 13.21
C GLU A 278 18.66 -11.22 13.81
N ILE A 279 17.75 -10.77 12.96
CA ILE A 279 16.44 -10.25 13.36
C ILE A 279 15.41 -11.38 13.28
N MET A 280 15.33 -12.09 12.14
CA MET A 280 14.26 -13.06 11.91
C MET A 280 14.36 -14.28 12.83
N HIS A 281 15.56 -14.72 13.20
CA HIS A 281 15.78 -15.91 14.00
C HIS A 281 15.35 -15.81 15.48
N VAL A 282 14.89 -14.65 15.95
CA VAL A 282 14.26 -14.57 17.29
C VAL A 282 12.90 -15.27 17.34
N ILE A 283 12.20 -15.39 16.19
CA ILE A 283 10.95 -16.16 16.12
C ILE A 283 11.28 -17.65 16.01
N LYS A 284 10.80 -18.44 16.97
CA LYS A 284 10.99 -19.89 17.04
C LYS A 284 9.73 -20.65 16.62
N PRO A 285 9.83 -21.94 16.25
CA PRO A 285 8.68 -22.76 15.91
C PRO A 285 7.56 -22.67 16.97
N GLY A 286 6.33 -22.48 16.51
CA GLY A 286 5.13 -22.37 17.35
C GLY A 286 4.82 -20.97 17.90
N GLN A 287 5.71 -19.98 17.72
CA GLN A 287 5.52 -18.65 18.31
C GLN A 287 4.76 -17.68 17.42
N HIS A 288 4.74 -17.90 16.11
CA HIS A 288 3.99 -17.09 15.14
C HIS A 288 3.64 -17.93 13.92
N GLY A 289 2.53 -17.60 13.24
CA GLY A 289 2.12 -18.30 12.05
C GLY A 289 0.78 -17.84 11.48
N SER A 290 0.42 -18.43 10.35
CA SER A 290 -0.85 -18.24 9.64
C SER A 290 -1.22 -19.54 8.93
N THR A 291 -2.51 -19.87 8.89
CA THR A 291 -2.99 -21.04 8.13
C THR A 291 -2.73 -20.87 6.63
N PHE A 292 -2.98 -19.68 6.08
CA PHE A 292 -2.84 -19.40 4.66
C PHE A 292 -1.51 -18.77 4.26
N GLY A 293 -0.76 -18.16 5.19
CA GLY A 293 0.52 -17.52 4.90
C GLY A 293 1.51 -18.49 4.24
N GLY A 294 1.97 -18.16 3.03
CA GLY A 294 2.89 -18.99 2.25
C GLY A 294 2.26 -20.22 1.59
N ASN A 295 0.95 -20.18 1.33
CA ASN A 295 0.30 -21.25 0.57
C ASN A 295 0.82 -21.33 -0.88
N PRO A 296 0.71 -22.48 -1.55
CA PRO A 296 1.24 -22.66 -2.91
C PRO A 296 0.71 -21.68 -3.96
N MET A 297 -0.57 -21.30 -3.86
CA MET A 297 -1.17 -20.31 -4.78
C MET A 297 -0.55 -18.94 -4.60
N ALA A 298 -0.40 -18.49 -3.35
CA ALA A 298 0.25 -17.22 -3.02
C ALA A 298 1.69 -17.20 -3.56
N ALA A 299 2.44 -18.29 -3.39
CA ALA A 299 3.80 -18.40 -3.89
C ALA A 299 3.89 -18.30 -5.41
N ALA A 300 3.05 -19.04 -6.15
CA ALA A 300 3.02 -19.00 -7.61
C ALA A 300 2.64 -17.61 -8.14
N VAL A 301 1.58 -17.02 -7.58
CA VAL A 301 1.08 -15.69 -7.96
C VAL A 301 2.10 -14.60 -7.64
N GLY A 302 2.72 -14.64 -6.45
CA GLY A 302 3.70 -13.63 -6.04
C GLY A 302 4.94 -13.60 -6.94
N MET A 303 5.49 -14.77 -7.29
CA MET A 303 6.62 -14.86 -8.23
C MET A 303 6.22 -14.32 -9.62
N ALA A 304 5.07 -14.73 -10.17
CA ALA A 304 4.59 -14.25 -11.45
C ALA A 304 4.35 -12.72 -11.46
N ALA A 305 3.82 -12.17 -10.36
CA ALA A 305 3.59 -10.74 -10.22
C ALA A 305 4.89 -9.92 -10.20
N LEU A 306 5.92 -10.40 -9.53
CA LEU A 306 7.25 -9.77 -9.50
C LEU A 306 8.00 -9.91 -10.82
N ASP A 307 7.84 -11.04 -11.51
CA ASP A 307 8.37 -11.20 -12.88
C ASP A 307 7.79 -10.14 -13.83
N VAL A 308 6.47 -9.89 -13.78
CA VAL A 308 5.83 -8.83 -14.59
C VAL A 308 6.43 -7.46 -14.30
N ILE A 309 6.65 -7.11 -13.04
CA ILE A 309 7.30 -5.83 -12.68
C ILE A 309 8.65 -5.66 -13.37
N LYS A 310 9.47 -6.73 -13.38
CA LYS A 310 10.81 -6.73 -13.96
C LYS A 310 10.77 -6.77 -15.50
N ASP A 311 10.03 -7.74 -16.08
CA ASP A 311 10.02 -8.02 -17.51
C ASP A 311 9.46 -6.83 -18.30
N GLU A 312 8.43 -6.16 -17.75
CA GLU A 312 7.77 -5.01 -18.36
C GLU A 312 8.34 -3.66 -17.91
N LYS A 313 9.39 -3.66 -17.09
CA LYS A 313 10.08 -2.43 -16.59
C LYS A 313 9.12 -1.41 -15.99
N LEU A 314 8.22 -1.90 -15.13
CA LEU A 314 7.13 -1.07 -14.62
C LEU A 314 7.60 0.05 -13.68
N ALA A 315 8.76 -0.09 -13.03
CA ALA A 315 9.34 0.97 -12.21
C ALA A 315 9.78 2.16 -13.07
N GLU A 316 10.49 1.91 -14.16
CA GLU A 316 10.95 2.93 -15.10
C GLU A 316 9.77 3.63 -15.78
N ASN A 317 8.74 2.86 -16.15
CA ASN A 317 7.52 3.41 -16.72
C ASN A 317 6.77 4.30 -15.72
N ALA A 318 6.66 3.86 -14.45
CA ALA A 318 6.01 4.64 -13.39
C ALA A 318 6.75 5.96 -13.12
N GLU A 319 8.09 5.96 -13.11
CA GLU A 319 8.89 7.17 -12.94
C GLU A 319 8.65 8.15 -14.09
N ARG A 320 8.79 7.68 -15.32
CA ARG A 320 8.62 8.49 -16.53
C ARG A 320 7.22 9.08 -16.63
N LEU A 321 6.19 8.25 -16.51
CA LEU A 321 4.79 8.71 -16.61
C LEU A 321 4.37 9.59 -15.45
N GLY A 322 4.89 9.32 -14.25
CA GLY A 322 4.62 10.16 -13.08
C GLY A 322 5.17 11.59 -13.24
N GLN A 323 6.35 11.75 -13.84
CA GLN A 323 6.91 13.07 -14.17
C GLN A 323 6.04 13.80 -15.18
N ILE A 324 5.60 13.12 -16.27
CA ILE A 324 4.70 13.68 -17.27
C ILE A 324 3.38 14.11 -16.62
N PHE A 325 2.75 13.23 -15.84
CA PHE A 325 1.49 13.53 -15.16
C PHE A 325 1.57 14.81 -14.32
N ARG A 326 2.57 14.87 -13.42
CA ARG A 326 2.73 16.05 -12.54
C ARG A 326 3.02 17.32 -13.34
N ALA A 327 3.82 17.24 -14.42
CA ALA A 327 4.09 18.38 -15.27
C ALA A 327 2.84 18.89 -15.98
N GLU A 328 1.99 18.01 -16.50
CA GLU A 328 0.73 18.40 -17.16
C GLU A 328 -0.27 18.99 -16.15
N ILE A 329 -0.45 18.38 -14.98
CA ILE A 329 -1.33 18.97 -13.94
C ILE A 329 -0.78 20.31 -13.46
N GLN A 330 0.53 20.49 -13.34
CA GLN A 330 1.15 21.76 -12.95
C GLN A 330 0.78 22.92 -13.92
N LYS A 331 0.65 22.63 -15.21
CA LYS A 331 0.21 23.61 -16.23
C LYS A 331 -1.25 24.02 -16.05
N MET A 332 -2.05 23.19 -15.41
CA MET A 332 -3.47 23.46 -15.15
C MET A 332 -3.70 24.36 -13.93
N LEU A 333 -2.78 24.38 -12.94
CA LEU A 333 -2.95 25.14 -11.69
C LEU A 333 -3.31 26.61 -11.92
N PRO A 334 -2.65 27.37 -12.82
CA PRO A 334 -3.01 28.77 -13.06
C PRO A 334 -4.34 28.96 -13.80
N LYS A 335 -4.88 27.90 -14.43
CA LYS A 335 -6.13 27.97 -15.20
C LYS A 335 -7.37 27.68 -14.34
N TYR A 336 -7.23 26.80 -13.35
CA TYR A 336 -8.35 26.28 -12.56
C TYR A 336 -8.15 26.56 -11.07
N PRO A 337 -8.86 27.56 -10.49
CA PRO A 337 -8.67 27.96 -9.08
C PRO A 337 -8.91 26.86 -8.05
N LEU A 338 -9.69 25.84 -8.39
CA LEU A 338 -9.92 24.68 -7.53
C LEU A 338 -8.70 23.73 -7.44
N LEU A 339 -7.76 23.82 -8.37
CA LEU A 339 -6.51 23.06 -8.31
C LEU A 339 -5.49 23.84 -7.46
N LYS A 340 -5.26 23.39 -6.23
CA LYS A 340 -4.31 24.04 -5.30
C LYS A 340 -2.87 23.60 -5.54
N LEU A 341 -2.64 22.31 -5.65
CA LEU A 341 -1.31 21.73 -5.90
C LEU A 341 -1.42 20.28 -6.40
N VAL A 342 -0.36 19.79 -7.01
CA VAL A 342 -0.12 18.37 -7.30
C VAL A 342 1.16 17.94 -6.62
N ARG A 343 1.17 16.71 -6.06
CA ARG A 343 2.33 16.08 -5.44
C ARG A 343 2.36 14.59 -5.70
N GLY A 344 3.51 13.96 -5.51
CA GLY A 344 3.65 12.52 -5.67
C GLY A 344 5.04 12.10 -6.12
N LYS A 345 5.21 10.78 -6.27
CA LYS A 345 6.43 10.15 -6.78
C LYS A 345 6.07 8.94 -7.64
N GLY A 346 6.70 8.77 -8.80
CA GLY A 346 6.24 7.78 -9.78
C GLY A 346 4.77 7.99 -10.14
N LEU A 347 4.01 6.91 -10.19
CA LEU A 347 2.55 6.92 -10.41
C LEU A 347 1.74 6.83 -9.10
N LEU A 348 2.28 7.32 -7.99
CA LEU A 348 1.54 7.61 -6.77
C LEU A 348 1.43 9.13 -6.64
N ASN A 349 0.29 9.69 -7.02
CA ASN A 349 0.08 11.14 -7.07
C ASN A 349 -1.19 11.55 -6.34
N ALA A 350 -1.25 12.80 -5.92
CA ALA A 350 -2.46 13.45 -5.40
C ALA A 350 -2.60 14.86 -5.94
N ILE A 351 -3.84 15.25 -6.15
CA ILE A 351 -4.25 16.64 -6.36
C ILE A 351 -4.93 17.12 -5.08
N VAL A 352 -4.54 18.29 -4.59
CA VAL A 352 -5.22 18.96 -3.48
C VAL A 352 -6.18 19.97 -4.06
N VAL A 353 -7.45 19.85 -3.73
CA VAL A 353 -8.53 20.77 -4.10
C VAL A 353 -8.48 21.97 -3.16
N ASN A 354 -8.64 23.18 -3.74
CA ASN A 354 -8.62 24.43 -3.00
C ASN A 354 -9.96 24.68 -2.31
N ASP A 355 -10.27 23.84 -1.33
CA ASP A 355 -11.46 23.92 -0.50
C ASP A 355 -11.16 23.33 0.89
N THR A 356 -12.12 23.38 1.81
CA THR A 356 -11.96 22.84 3.16
C THR A 356 -11.97 21.32 3.16
N GLU A 357 -11.35 20.71 4.16
CA GLU A 357 -11.32 19.24 4.34
C GLU A 357 -12.71 18.63 4.59
N HIS A 358 -13.70 19.44 4.95
CA HIS A 358 -15.09 19.02 5.21
C HIS A 358 -16.04 19.29 4.06
N SER A 359 -15.53 19.82 2.93
CA SER A 359 -16.35 20.09 1.75
C SER A 359 -16.61 18.81 0.94
N GLU A 360 -17.70 18.82 0.18
CA GLU A 360 -18.01 17.75 -0.78
C GLU A 360 -17.36 17.98 -2.15
N THR A 361 -16.57 19.02 -2.32
CA THR A 361 -16.04 19.44 -3.63
C THR A 361 -15.19 18.33 -4.28
N ALA A 362 -14.26 17.72 -3.53
CA ALA A 362 -13.45 16.63 -4.07
C ALA A 362 -14.29 15.39 -4.42
N TRP A 363 -15.34 15.10 -3.66
CA TRP A 363 -16.30 14.04 -3.97
C TRP A 363 -17.04 14.32 -5.27
N ASN A 364 -17.57 15.53 -5.43
CA ASN A 364 -18.29 15.96 -6.63
C ASN A 364 -17.39 15.96 -7.87
N ILE A 365 -16.11 16.34 -7.73
CA ILE A 365 -15.11 16.21 -8.79
C ILE A 365 -14.93 14.72 -9.17
N CYS A 366 -14.86 13.80 -8.20
CA CYS A 366 -14.73 12.37 -8.48
C CYS A 366 -15.98 11.79 -9.17
N LEU A 367 -17.17 12.24 -8.81
CA LEU A 367 -18.41 11.90 -9.53
C LEU A 367 -18.36 12.37 -10.99
N LYS A 368 -17.85 13.56 -11.23
CA LYS A 368 -17.71 14.12 -12.58
C LYS A 368 -16.60 13.42 -13.38
N LEU A 369 -15.48 13.07 -12.75
CA LEU A 369 -14.44 12.23 -13.37
C LEU A 369 -15.02 10.88 -13.82
N ARG A 370 -15.85 10.23 -12.98
CA ARG A 370 -16.58 9.00 -13.34
C ARG A 370 -17.45 9.22 -14.59
N ASP A 371 -18.22 10.31 -14.62
CA ASP A 371 -19.09 10.61 -15.76
C ASP A 371 -18.29 10.80 -17.05
N ASN A 372 -17.09 11.38 -16.94
CA ASN A 372 -16.13 11.57 -18.03
C ASN A 372 -15.25 10.31 -18.33
N GLY A 373 -15.42 9.18 -17.59
CA GLY A 373 -14.76 7.92 -17.91
C GLY A 373 -13.46 7.63 -17.14
N LEU A 374 -13.24 8.27 -15.99
CA LEU A 374 -12.10 8.04 -15.11
C LEU A 374 -12.56 7.82 -13.67
N LEU A 375 -12.09 6.75 -13.01
CA LEU A 375 -12.42 6.45 -11.63
C LEU A 375 -11.28 6.85 -10.71
N ALA A 376 -11.54 7.81 -9.83
CA ALA A 376 -10.67 8.18 -8.72
C ALA A 376 -11.53 8.41 -7.48
N LYS A 377 -10.91 8.45 -6.31
CA LYS A 377 -11.64 8.64 -5.05
C LYS A 377 -10.92 9.65 -4.16
N PRO A 378 -11.65 10.53 -3.45
CA PRO A 378 -11.03 11.40 -2.46
C PRO A 378 -10.46 10.60 -1.29
N THR A 379 -9.41 11.12 -0.70
CA THR A 379 -8.91 10.73 0.61
C THR A 379 -8.83 12.01 1.45
N HIS A 380 -9.30 11.98 2.70
CA HIS A 380 -9.33 13.16 3.59
C HIS A 380 -9.90 14.43 2.92
N GLY A 381 -11.18 14.37 2.54
CA GLY A 381 -11.97 15.53 2.16
C GLY A 381 -11.56 16.22 0.87
N ASN A 382 -10.50 17.00 0.88
CA ASN A 382 -10.09 17.85 -0.25
C ASN A 382 -8.91 17.29 -1.07
N ILE A 383 -8.52 16.03 -0.88
CA ILE A 383 -7.42 15.40 -1.61
C ILE A 383 -7.95 14.29 -2.50
N ILE A 384 -7.62 14.30 -3.79
CA ILE A 384 -7.94 13.24 -4.73
C ILE A 384 -6.65 12.51 -5.08
N ARG A 385 -6.62 11.19 -4.80
CA ARG A 385 -5.46 10.35 -5.13
C ARG A 385 -5.59 9.77 -6.53
N PHE A 386 -4.48 9.82 -7.27
CA PHE A 386 -4.33 9.28 -8.61
C PHE A 386 -3.18 8.26 -8.64
N ALA A 387 -3.55 6.99 -8.75
CA ALA A 387 -2.62 5.87 -8.74
C ALA A 387 -3.04 4.80 -9.77
N PRO A 388 -2.91 5.08 -11.10
CA PRO A 388 -3.31 4.14 -12.14
C PRO A 388 -2.41 2.89 -12.15
N PRO A 389 -2.83 1.77 -12.79
CA PRO A 389 -1.95 0.64 -13.06
C PRO A 389 -0.69 1.06 -13.82
N LEU A 390 0.45 0.45 -13.47
CA LEU A 390 1.77 0.83 -14.01
C LEU A 390 1.99 0.37 -15.45
N VAL A 391 1.13 -0.49 -15.97
CA VAL A 391 1.13 -0.93 -17.38
C VAL A 391 0.57 0.12 -18.33
N MET A 392 0.11 1.26 -17.82
CA MET A 392 -0.36 2.39 -18.62
C MET A 392 0.73 2.88 -19.58
N ASN A 393 0.34 3.24 -20.80
CA ASN A 393 1.22 3.93 -21.74
C ASN A 393 0.98 5.45 -21.74
N GLU A 394 1.86 6.21 -22.42
CA GLU A 394 1.81 7.66 -22.44
C GLU A 394 0.55 8.21 -23.12
N ALA A 395 0.11 7.59 -24.22
CA ALA A 395 -1.12 8.02 -24.93
C ALA A 395 -2.34 7.88 -24.00
N GLN A 396 -2.47 6.77 -23.28
CA GLN A 396 -3.51 6.55 -22.29
C GLN A 396 -3.43 7.57 -21.15
N LEU A 397 -2.22 7.89 -20.67
CA LEU A 397 -2.03 8.91 -19.63
C LEU A 397 -2.50 10.28 -20.12
N MET A 398 -2.17 10.66 -21.36
CA MET A 398 -2.58 11.96 -21.92
C MET A 398 -4.09 12.03 -22.15
N GLU A 399 -4.76 10.93 -22.51
CA GLU A 399 -6.22 10.88 -22.53
C GLU A 399 -6.81 11.13 -21.12
N CYS A 400 -6.22 10.52 -20.09
CA CYS A 400 -6.64 10.75 -18.71
C CYS A 400 -6.40 12.19 -18.25
N VAL A 401 -5.27 12.79 -18.62
CA VAL A 401 -4.97 14.20 -18.37
C VAL A 401 -6.05 15.11 -19.01
N ALA A 402 -6.45 14.82 -20.25
CA ALA A 402 -7.52 15.55 -20.93
C ALA A 402 -8.88 15.38 -20.24
N ILE A 403 -9.19 14.17 -19.72
CA ILE A 403 -10.41 13.94 -18.92
C ILE A 403 -10.37 14.76 -17.63
N ILE A 404 -9.23 14.83 -16.95
CA ILE A 404 -9.05 15.63 -15.73
C ILE A 404 -9.23 17.11 -16.05
N GLU A 405 -8.56 17.62 -17.10
CA GLU A 405 -8.68 19.03 -17.51
C GLU A 405 -10.13 19.38 -17.86
N LYS A 406 -10.80 18.55 -18.68
CA LYS A 406 -12.23 18.72 -19.00
C LYS A 406 -13.07 18.79 -17.72
N THR A 407 -12.82 17.90 -16.76
CA THR A 407 -13.58 17.84 -15.51
C THR A 407 -13.43 19.13 -14.72
N PHE A 408 -12.19 19.63 -14.54
CA PHE A 408 -11.95 20.87 -13.79
C PHE A 408 -12.47 22.13 -14.53
N ALA A 409 -12.63 22.07 -15.85
CA ALA A 409 -13.25 23.17 -16.62
C ALA A 409 -14.78 23.26 -16.42
N GLU A 410 -15.40 22.25 -15.81
CA GLU A 410 -16.83 22.22 -15.53
C GLU A 410 -17.17 22.71 -14.09
N PHE A 411 -16.16 23.06 -13.30
CA PHE A 411 -16.26 23.65 -11.96
C PHE A 411 -15.75 25.09 -11.92
#